data_e50ea4a72845976c05fad190e389e3f7
#
_entry.id   e50ea4a72845976c05fad190e389e3f7
#
_cell.length_a   1.000
_cell.length_b   1.000
_cell.length_c   1.000
_cell.angle_alpha   90.00
_cell.angle_beta   90.00
_cell.angle_gamma   90.00
#
_symmetry.space_group_name_H-M   'P 1'
#
loop_
_entity.id
_entity.type
_entity.pdbx_description
1 polymer ?
#
loop_
_entity_poly.entity_id
_entity_poly.type
_entity_poly.pdbx_seq_one_letter_code
_entity_poly.pdbx_strand_id
1 'polypeptide(L)'
;MKINITKTQRARLVKDWLNDKFSDSKLEFSFYIKNGEKLAYQDDKNKEVWFDYNLIWSFLRPMFSLTYNELQSITKDWVEETLYLKGYDTYTGRIQRWEETSLN
;
A
#
# COMPACT_ATOMS: atom_id res chain seq x y z
N MET A 1 14.68 -7.39 -26.10
CA MET A 1 13.69 -6.38 -26.49
C MET A 1 13.31 -5.56 -25.29
N LYS A 2 13.31 -4.26 -25.45
CA LYS A 2 12.98 -3.40 -24.34
C LYS A 2 11.54 -2.96 -24.47
N ILE A 3 10.74 -3.25 -23.48
CA ILE A 3 9.33 -2.86 -23.48
C ILE A 3 9.21 -1.53 -22.78
N ASN A 4 8.72 -0.53 -23.50
CA ASN A 4 8.52 0.78 -22.91
C ASN A 4 7.11 0.83 -22.33
N ILE A 5 7.03 0.98 -21.03
CA ILE A 5 5.76 1.08 -20.33
C ILE A 5 5.53 2.53 -19.95
N THR A 6 4.40 3.10 -20.34
CA THR A 6 4.08 4.48 -19.99
C THR A 6 3.82 4.62 -18.50
N LYS A 7 3.85 5.85 -17.98
CA LYS A 7 3.54 6.09 -16.57
C LYS A 7 2.13 5.62 -16.22
N THR A 8 1.16 5.85 -17.10
CA THR A 8 -0.22 5.43 -16.88
C THR A 8 -0.33 3.91 -16.82
N GLN A 9 0.34 3.22 -17.74
CA GLN A 9 0.33 1.75 -17.75
C GLN A 9 1.00 1.19 -16.51
N ARG A 10 2.12 1.81 -16.09
CA ARG A 10 2.84 1.38 -14.90
C ARG A 10 2.01 1.55 -13.64
N ALA A 11 1.32 2.70 -13.52
CA ALA A 11 0.43 2.94 -12.39
C ALA A 11 -0.69 1.91 -12.34
N ARG A 12 -1.25 1.55 -13.49
CA ARG A 12 -2.32 0.55 -13.56
C ARG A 12 -1.81 -0.83 -13.12
N LEU A 13 -0.62 -1.21 -13.58
CA LEU A 13 -0.05 -2.50 -13.19
C LEU A 13 0.22 -2.57 -11.69
N VAL A 14 0.69 -1.47 -11.11
CA VAL A 14 0.90 -1.39 -9.66
C VAL A 14 -0.44 -1.53 -8.92
N LYS A 15 -1.48 -0.84 -9.39
CA LYS A 15 -2.80 -0.93 -8.76
C LYS A 15 -3.39 -2.33 -8.88
N ASP A 16 -3.19 -3.00 -10.01
CA ASP A 16 -3.64 -4.38 -10.19
C ASP A 16 -2.90 -5.31 -9.21
N TRP A 17 -1.61 -5.09 -9.04
CA TRP A 17 -0.82 -5.87 -8.08
C TRP A 17 -1.33 -5.67 -6.65
N LEU A 18 -1.63 -4.41 -6.30
CA LEU A 18 -2.19 -4.10 -4.96
C LEU A 18 -3.56 -4.73 -4.77
N ASN A 19 -4.41 -4.69 -5.79
CA ASN A 19 -5.72 -5.32 -5.73
C ASN A 19 -5.60 -6.82 -5.43
N ASP A 20 -4.67 -7.48 -6.09
CA ASP A 20 -4.43 -8.90 -5.88
C ASP A 20 -3.85 -9.16 -4.48
N LYS A 21 -2.87 -8.36 -4.08
CA LYS A 21 -2.21 -8.54 -2.77
C LYS A 21 -3.18 -8.34 -1.61
N PHE A 22 -4.09 -7.37 -1.74
CA PHE A 22 -5.04 -7.06 -0.67
C PHE A 22 -6.35 -7.84 -0.77
N SER A 23 -6.54 -8.65 -1.84
CA SER A 23 -7.75 -9.44 -1.96
C SER A 23 -7.86 -10.39 -0.76
N ASP A 24 -9.06 -10.50 -0.21
CA ASP A 24 -9.33 -11.34 0.96
C ASP A 24 -8.61 -10.90 2.24
N SER A 25 -8.00 -9.71 2.25
CA SER A 25 -7.48 -9.17 3.50
C SER A 25 -8.64 -8.66 4.35
N LYS A 26 -8.44 -8.67 5.67
CA LYS A 26 -9.43 -8.19 6.61
C LYS A 26 -8.86 -7.03 7.41
N LEU A 27 -9.70 -6.03 7.65
CA LEU A 27 -9.29 -4.89 8.47
C LEU A 27 -9.59 -5.23 9.93
N GLU A 28 -8.54 -5.42 10.72
CA GLU A 28 -8.64 -5.75 12.14
C GLU A 28 -7.75 -4.82 12.94
N PHE A 29 -8.29 -4.11 13.90
CA PHE A 29 -7.54 -3.17 14.75
C PHE A 29 -6.70 -2.21 13.90
N SER A 30 -7.29 -1.69 12.83
CA SER A 30 -6.67 -0.76 11.88
C SER A 30 -5.59 -1.38 10.98
N PHE A 31 -5.36 -2.68 11.06
CA PHE A 31 -4.43 -3.37 10.16
C PHE A 31 -5.18 -4.17 9.11
N TYR A 32 -4.70 -4.10 7.87
CA TYR A 32 -5.17 -4.97 6.80
C TYR A 32 -4.36 -6.26 6.89
N ILE A 33 -5.01 -7.33 7.31
CA ILE A 33 -4.36 -8.61 7.61
C ILE A 33 -4.76 -9.67 6.59
N LYS A 34 -3.78 -10.40 6.08
CA LYS A 34 -4.01 -11.50 5.16
C LYS A 34 -3.03 -12.61 5.53
N ASN A 35 -3.56 -13.80 5.80
CA ASN A 35 -2.76 -14.96 6.17
C ASN A 35 -1.82 -14.67 7.35
N GLY A 36 -2.31 -13.90 8.31
CA GLY A 36 -1.53 -13.57 9.50
C GLY A 36 -0.52 -12.46 9.32
N GLU A 37 -0.40 -11.91 8.12
CA GLU A 37 0.55 -10.83 7.85
C GLU A 37 -0.15 -9.48 7.78
N LYS A 38 0.49 -8.48 8.35
CA LYS A 38 0.00 -7.10 8.32
C LYS A 38 0.47 -6.45 7.03
N LEU A 39 -0.45 -6.18 6.11
CA LEU A 39 -0.12 -5.57 4.83
C LEU A 39 -0.04 -4.05 4.94
N ALA A 40 -0.92 -3.46 5.71
CA ALA A 40 -0.99 -2.01 5.85
C ALA A 40 -1.66 -1.63 7.17
N TYR A 41 -1.43 -0.41 7.61
CA TYR A 41 -2.05 0.17 8.80
C TYR A 41 -2.81 1.42 8.40
N GLN A 42 -4.07 1.53 8.79
CA GLN A 42 -4.92 2.68 8.50
C GLN A 42 -5.00 3.56 9.73
N ASP A 43 -4.43 4.75 9.64
CA ASP A 43 -4.42 5.72 10.73
C ASP A 43 -5.46 6.80 10.43
N ASP A 44 -6.65 6.65 10.93
CA ASP A 44 -7.75 7.58 10.66
C ASP A 44 -7.54 8.93 11.35
N LYS A 45 -6.83 8.93 12.46
CA LYS A 45 -6.60 10.16 13.20
C LYS A 45 -5.71 11.12 12.40
N ASN A 46 -4.67 10.58 11.78
CA ASN A 46 -3.74 11.38 11.00
C ASN A 46 -4.01 11.31 9.49
N LYS A 47 -5.01 10.55 9.09
CA LYS A 47 -5.37 10.32 7.68
C LYS A 47 -4.17 9.82 6.88
N GLU A 48 -3.65 8.69 7.32
CA GLU A 48 -2.50 8.06 6.72
C GLU A 48 -2.73 6.57 6.55
N VAL A 49 -2.17 6.00 5.49
CA VAL A 49 -2.11 4.54 5.32
C VAL A 49 -0.64 4.19 5.20
N TRP A 50 -0.18 3.31 6.08
CA TRP A 50 1.21 2.85 6.11
C TRP A 50 1.27 1.44 5.55
N PHE A 51 2.00 1.26 4.47
CA PHE A 51 2.19 -0.06 3.87
C PHE A 51 3.42 -0.73 4.45
N ASP A 52 3.36 -2.05 4.60
CA ASP A 52 4.54 -2.77 5.07
C ASP A 52 5.64 -2.70 4.02
N TYR A 53 6.81 -2.23 4.41
CA TYR A 53 7.91 -2.06 3.48
C TYR A 53 8.29 -3.37 2.80
N ASN A 54 8.49 -4.43 3.59
CA ASN A 54 8.98 -5.70 3.05
C ASN A 54 7.98 -6.42 2.18
N LEU A 55 6.69 -6.34 2.51
CA LEU A 55 5.66 -7.06 1.76
C LEU A 55 5.16 -6.31 0.54
N ILE A 56 5.27 -4.99 0.53
CA ILE A 56 4.67 -4.17 -0.52
C ILE A 56 5.72 -3.40 -1.31
N TRP A 57 6.34 -2.40 -0.68
CA TRP A 57 7.18 -1.45 -1.41
C TRP A 57 8.50 -2.04 -1.88
N SER A 58 9.09 -2.98 -1.13
CA SER A 58 10.33 -3.62 -1.56
C SER A 58 10.14 -4.49 -2.82
N PHE A 59 8.91 -4.92 -3.06
CA PHE A 59 8.59 -5.63 -4.30
C PHE A 59 8.23 -4.68 -5.42
N LEU A 60 7.38 -3.70 -5.14
CA LEU A 60 6.86 -2.82 -6.19
C LEU A 60 7.92 -1.91 -6.80
N ARG A 61 8.79 -1.34 -5.96
CA ARG A 61 9.76 -0.38 -6.46
C ARG A 61 10.70 -0.99 -7.51
N PRO A 62 11.38 -2.11 -7.23
CA PRO A 62 12.26 -2.68 -8.24
C PRO A 62 11.50 -3.33 -9.39
N MET A 63 10.35 -3.93 -9.14
CA MET A 63 9.59 -4.61 -10.17
C MET A 63 9.15 -3.65 -11.29
N PHE A 64 8.77 -2.44 -10.93
CA PHE A 64 8.29 -1.45 -11.89
C PHE A 64 9.23 -0.26 -12.04
N SER A 65 10.44 -0.33 -11.50
CA SER A 65 11.43 0.73 -11.57
C SER A 65 10.87 2.08 -11.08
N LEU A 66 10.21 2.05 -9.93
CA LEU A 66 9.56 3.24 -9.39
C LEU A 66 10.46 4.01 -8.44
N THR A 67 10.36 5.34 -8.48
CA THR A 67 10.93 6.15 -7.43
C THR A 67 9.98 6.09 -6.23
N TYR A 68 10.48 6.52 -5.08
CA TYR A 68 9.66 6.58 -3.87
C TYR A 68 8.44 7.47 -4.08
N ASN A 69 8.65 8.64 -4.69
CA ASN A 69 7.56 9.58 -4.92
C ASN A 69 6.50 9.04 -5.89
N GLU A 70 6.93 8.33 -6.92
CA GLU A 70 5.99 7.71 -7.85
C GLU A 70 5.14 6.67 -7.14
N LEU A 71 5.77 5.82 -6.34
CA LEU A 71 5.03 4.79 -5.62
C LEU A 71 4.08 5.41 -4.61
N GLN A 72 4.52 6.46 -3.90
CA GLN A 72 3.66 7.16 -2.95
C GLN A 72 2.42 7.74 -3.65
N SER A 73 2.61 8.36 -4.80
CA SER A 73 1.51 8.93 -5.57
C SER A 73 0.53 7.85 -6.04
N ILE A 74 1.05 6.74 -6.55
CA ILE A 74 0.21 5.64 -7.04
C ILE A 74 -0.56 5.00 -5.90
N THR A 75 0.09 4.78 -4.76
CA THR A 75 -0.58 4.18 -3.60
C THR A 75 -1.63 5.12 -3.02
N LYS A 76 -1.40 6.42 -3.07
CA LYS A 76 -2.41 7.40 -2.62
C LYS A 76 -3.66 7.30 -3.49
N ASP A 77 -3.49 7.24 -4.80
CA ASP A 77 -4.62 7.08 -5.72
C ASP A 77 -5.35 5.75 -5.47
N TRP A 78 -4.59 4.69 -5.27
CA TRP A 78 -5.17 3.37 -5.03
C TRP A 78 -5.99 3.33 -3.73
N VAL A 79 -5.47 3.95 -2.68
CA VAL A 79 -6.17 4.04 -1.39
C VAL A 79 -7.50 4.79 -1.55
N GLU A 80 -7.50 5.88 -2.30
CA GLU A 80 -8.72 6.63 -2.54
C GLU A 80 -9.71 5.85 -3.39
N GLU A 81 -9.24 5.23 -4.46
CA GLU A 81 -10.10 4.50 -5.40
C GLU A 81 -10.63 3.18 -4.84
N THR A 82 -9.82 2.48 -4.08
CA THR A 82 -10.13 1.11 -3.67
C THR A 82 -10.58 1.00 -2.23
N LEU A 83 -9.95 1.74 -1.34
CA LEU A 83 -10.31 1.72 0.08
C LEU A 83 -11.28 2.85 0.44
N TYR A 84 -11.56 3.73 -0.52
CA TYR A 84 -12.46 4.88 -0.34
C TYR A 84 -12.00 5.84 0.76
N LEU A 85 -10.69 6.00 0.88
CA LEU A 85 -10.09 6.87 1.90
C LEU A 85 -9.57 8.13 1.25
N LYS A 86 -10.45 9.10 1.05
CA LYS A 86 -10.09 10.34 0.40
C LYS A 86 -9.28 11.23 1.34
N GLY A 87 -8.22 11.82 0.81
CA GLY A 87 -7.39 12.73 1.60
C GLY A 87 -6.35 12.06 2.49
N TYR A 88 -6.21 10.74 2.38
CA TYR A 88 -5.19 10.02 3.14
C TYR A 88 -3.87 10.03 2.36
N ASP A 89 -2.78 10.30 3.06
CA ASP A 89 -1.45 10.17 2.51
C ASP A 89 -0.94 8.75 2.73
N THR A 90 0.01 8.32 1.91
CA THR A 90 0.52 6.95 2.00
C THR A 90 2.01 6.97 2.31
N TYR A 91 2.42 6.05 3.17
CA TYR A 91 3.79 5.92 3.64
C TYR A 91 4.15 4.44 3.73
N THR A 92 5.38 4.17 4.09
CA THR A 92 5.85 2.81 4.28
C THR A 92 6.55 2.68 5.62
N GLY A 93 6.49 1.51 6.21
CA GLY A 93 7.13 1.23 7.49
C GLY A 93 7.20 -0.25 7.76
N ARG A 94 7.90 -0.61 8.82
CA ARG A 94 8.02 -2.02 9.22
C ARG A 94 6.88 -2.37 10.17
N ILE A 95 5.67 -2.42 9.61
CA ILE A 95 4.46 -2.53 10.43
C ILE A 95 4.25 -3.89 11.07
N GLN A 96 5.00 -4.92 10.66
CA GLN A 96 4.88 -6.22 11.32
C GLN A 96 5.17 -6.13 12.82
N ARG A 97 5.99 -5.16 13.22
CA ARG A 97 6.35 -4.98 14.63
C ARG A 97 5.38 -4.07 15.38
N TRP A 98 4.45 -3.42 14.68
CA TRP A 98 3.50 -2.52 15.33
C TRP A 98 2.42 -3.33 16.03
N GLU A 99 2.09 -2.91 17.23
CA GLU A 99 1.03 -3.56 17.97
C GLU A 99 -0.27 -2.84 17.75
N GLU A 100 -1.36 -3.60 17.92
CA GLU A 100 -2.59 -2.99 17.83
C GLU A 100 -2.83 -2.30 19.04
N THR A 101 -2.38 -1.34 19.24
CA THR A 101 -2.50 -0.74 20.39
C THR A 101 -3.51 0.01 20.55
N SER A 102 -4.07 -0.10 20.74
CA SER A 102 -4.77 0.45 21.11
C SER A 102 -4.63 1.36 21.77
N LEU A 103 -4.12 1.61 21.89
CA LEU A 103 -3.94 2.33 22.35
C LEU A 103 -4.51 2.94 23.16
N ASN A 104 -4.62 3.11 23.64
CA ASN A 104 -5.00 3.63 24.60
C ASN A 104 -5.13 4.92 24.56
#